data_ec4d2fc6a35a15f4111338db9c10d8de
#
_entry.id   ec4d2fc6a35a15f4111338db9c10d8de
#
_cell.length_a   1.000
_cell.length_b   1.000
_cell.length_c   1.000
_cell.angle_alpha   90.00
_cell.angle_beta   90.00
_cell.angle_gamma   90.00
#
_symmetry.space_group_name_H-M   'P 1'
#
loop_
_entity.id
_entity.type
_entity.pdbx_description
1 polymer ?
#
loop_
_entity_poly.entity_id
_entity_poly.type
_entity_poly.pdbx_seq_one_letter_code
_entity_poly.pdbx_strand_id
1 'polypeptide(L)' 'MLSDDEQDEILDYFKGCETSSLQVALEELADGNYNWEQLKIMRIKFLAQYGM' A
#
# COMPACT_ATOMS: atom_id res chain seq x y z
N MET A 1 -5.49 -3.11 13.28
CA MET A 1 -5.84 -2.06 12.32
C MET A 1 -4.69 -1.08 12.18
N LEU A 2 -4.46 -0.59 10.98
CA LEU A 2 -3.37 0.34 10.76
C LEU A 2 -3.69 1.72 11.32
N SER A 3 -2.69 2.34 11.93
CA SER A 3 -2.84 3.71 12.40
C SER A 3 -2.76 4.67 11.22
N ASP A 4 -3.14 5.92 11.45
CA ASP A 4 -3.09 6.92 10.39
C ASP A 4 -1.66 7.10 9.86
N ASP A 5 -0.69 7.09 10.76
CA ASP A 5 0.71 7.20 10.36
C ASP A 5 1.15 6.04 9.51
N GLU A 6 0.73 4.84 9.86
CA GLU A 6 1.07 3.65 9.08
C GLU A 6 0.41 3.70 7.71
N GLN A 7 -0.84 4.14 7.65
CA GLN A 7 -1.53 4.27 6.38
C GLN A 7 -0.85 5.29 5.49
N ASP A 8 -0.46 6.41 6.06
CA ASP A 8 0.26 7.45 5.32
C ASP A 8 1.58 6.92 4.76
N GLU A 9 2.29 6.14 5.56
CA GLU A 9 3.56 5.56 5.13
C GLU A 9 3.36 4.63 3.95
N ILE A 10 2.35 3.78 4.03
CA ILE A 10 2.06 2.85 2.94
C ILE A 10 1.65 3.59 1.68
N LEU A 11 0.80 4.59 1.82
CA LEU A 11 0.36 5.38 0.67
C LEU A 11 1.52 6.14 0.04
N ASP A 12 2.41 6.66 0.86
CA ASP A 12 3.59 7.36 0.36
C ASP A 12 4.51 6.40 -0.41
N TYR A 13 4.63 5.20 0.08
CA TYR A 13 5.39 4.16 -0.60
C TYR A 13 4.80 3.88 -1.98
N PHE A 14 3.48 3.76 -2.03
CA PHE A 14 2.79 3.50 -3.30
C PHE A 14 2.94 4.66 -4.28
N LYS A 15 2.96 5.89 -3.78
CA LYS A 15 3.14 7.07 -4.64
C LYS A 15 4.48 7.03 -5.35
N GLY A 16 5.50 6.50 -4.72
CA GLY A 16 6.81 6.38 -5.30
C GLY A 16 6.96 5.25 -6.28
N CYS A 17 5.95 4.38 -6.38
CA CYS A 17 5.97 3.23 -7.25
C CYS A 17 5.03 3.43 -8.43
N GLU A 18 5.34 2.80 -9.54
CA GLU A 18 4.42 2.77 -10.67
C GLU A 18 3.26 1.83 -10.33
N THR A 19 2.11 2.10 -10.92
CA THR A 19 0.93 1.27 -10.68
C THR A 19 1.20 -0.20 -11.00
N SER A 20 1.98 -0.45 -12.03
CA SER A 20 2.31 -1.81 -12.41
C SER A 20 3.21 -2.52 -11.40
N SER A 21 3.87 -1.75 -10.53
CA SER A 21 4.78 -2.30 -9.53
C SER A 21 4.12 -2.47 -8.16
N LEU A 22 2.83 -2.18 -8.05
CA LEU A 22 2.14 -2.29 -6.76
C LEU A 22 2.18 -3.69 -6.18
N GLN A 23 2.14 -4.71 -7.06
CA GLN A 23 2.22 -6.09 -6.60
C GLN A 23 3.54 -6.35 -5.87
N VAL A 24 4.63 -5.87 -6.45
CA VAL A 24 5.95 -6.02 -5.85
C VAL A 24 6.03 -5.25 -4.53
N ALA A 25 5.48 -4.04 -4.52
CA ALA A 25 5.46 -3.24 -3.30
C ALA A 25 4.69 -3.93 -2.19
N LEU A 26 3.56 -4.54 -2.53
CA LEU A 26 2.77 -5.28 -1.54
C LEU A 26 3.55 -6.44 -0.96
N GLU A 27 4.25 -7.18 -1.79
CA GLU A 27 5.04 -8.32 -1.35
C GLU A 27 6.16 -7.87 -0.41
N GLU A 28 6.83 -6.79 -0.74
CA GLU A 28 7.88 -6.26 0.11
C GLU A 28 7.36 -5.78 1.45
N LEU A 29 6.23 -5.09 1.46
CA LEU A 29 5.63 -4.61 2.70
C LEU A 29 5.08 -5.75 3.54
N ALA A 30 4.53 -6.77 2.90
CA ALA A 30 4.01 -7.93 3.62
C ALA A 30 5.11 -8.73 4.29
N ASP A 31 6.31 -8.68 3.75
CA ASP A 31 7.48 -9.32 4.33
C ASP A 31 7.95 -8.62 5.59
N GLY A 32 7.49 -7.38 5.79
CA GLY A 32 7.83 -6.59 6.97
C GLY A 32 6.81 -6.76 8.08
N ASN A 33 6.26 -5.64 8.52
CA ASN A 33 5.36 -5.60 9.68
C ASN A 33 3.88 -5.58 9.34
N TYR A 34 3.52 -5.65 8.06
CA TYR A 34 2.14 -5.47 7.65
C TYR A 34 1.53 -6.79 7.20
N ASN A 35 0.21 -6.92 7.45
CA ASN A 35 -0.56 -8.04 6.97
C ASN A 35 -0.87 -7.89 5.49
N TRP A 36 -0.86 -9.00 4.77
CA TRP A 36 -1.21 -8.99 3.36
C TRP A 36 -2.60 -8.42 3.11
N GLU A 37 -3.56 -8.80 3.96
CA GLU A 37 -4.94 -8.33 3.82
C GLU A 37 -5.03 -6.82 3.97
N GLN A 38 -4.32 -6.27 4.95
CA GLN A 38 -4.31 -4.83 5.17
C GLN A 38 -3.71 -4.10 3.98
N LEU A 39 -2.65 -4.65 3.42
CA LEU A 39 -2.01 -4.05 2.26
C LEU A 39 -2.90 -4.08 1.03
N LYS A 40 -3.67 -5.15 0.87
CA LYS A 40 -4.62 -5.23 -0.24
C LYS A 40 -5.68 -4.14 -0.12
N ILE A 41 -6.16 -3.91 1.08
CA ILE A 41 -7.13 -2.84 1.33
C ILE A 41 -6.50 -1.48 1.03
N MET A 42 -5.28 -1.27 1.45
CA MET A 42 -4.58 -0.01 1.19
C MET A 42 -4.34 0.20 -0.30
N ARG A 43 -4.07 -0.87 -1.03
CA ARG A 43 -3.91 -0.78 -2.47
C ARG A 43 -5.21 -0.30 -3.14
N ILE A 44 -6.32 -0.88 -2.71
CA ILE A 44 -7.62 -0.49 -3.25
C ILE A 44 -7.90 0.98 -2.93
N LYS A 45 -7.61 1.37 -1.70
CA LYS A 45 -7.79 2.75 -1.27
C LYS A 45 -6.92 3.71 -2.07
N PHE A 46 -5.68 3.31 -2.29
CA PHE A 46 -4.75 4.12 -3.08
C PHE A 46 -5.26 4.31 -4.50
N LEU A 47 -5.70 3.24 -5.13
CA LEU A 47 -6.19 3.31 -6.50
C LEU A 47 -7.47 4.14 -6.60
N ALA A 48 -8.29 4.12 -5.57
CA ALA A 48 -9.50 4.93 -5.54
C ALA A 48 -9.18 6.41 -5.39
N GLN A 49 -8.11 6.73 -4.67
CA GLN A 49 -7.74 8.12 -4.41
C GLN A 49 -6.85 8.70 -5.49
N TYR A 50 -5.89 7.94 -5.96
CA TYR A 50 -4.85 8.43 -6.87
C TYR A 50 -4.87 7.76 -8.23
N GLY A 51 -5.46 6.59 -8.31
CA GLY A 51 -5.58 5.89 -9.57
C GLY A 51 -6.74 6.43 -10.39
N MET A 52 -7.00 5.75 -11.46
CA MET A 52 -8.12 6.14 -12.30
C MET A 52 -9.31 5.26 -12.09
#